data_9397df34b86cbd00d3ffc5edb570cc13
#
_entry.id   9397df34b86cbd00d3ffc5edb570cc13
#
_cell.length_a   1.000
_cell.length_b   1.000
_cell.length_c   1.000
_cell.angle_alpha   90.00
_cell.angle_beta   90.00
_cell.angle_gamma   90.00
#
_symmetry.space_group_name_H-M   'P 1'
#
loop_
_entity.id
_entity.type
_entity.pdbx_description
1 polymer ?
#
loop_
_entity_poly.entity_id
_entity_poly.type
_entity_poly.pdbx_seq_one_letter_code
_entity_poly.pdbx_strand_id
1 'polypeptide(L)'
;MRNKGICWKVRLLRLWVFFVIMKVMKSYNTLNDYYRKLFGEKTFKVPIDAGFDCPNRDGTVAHGGCTFCTVSGSGDAIVAPDAPIREQFYKEIDFMHRKWPDVQKYLVYFQNFTNTHEKVEVIRERYEQAINEPGVVGINIGTRPDCRPGDNT
;
A
#
# COMPACT_ATOMS: atom_id res chain seq x y z
N MET A 1 -32.85 -48.85 -25.12
CA MET A 1 -32.27 -48.23 -23.88
C MET A 1 -31.39 -47.07 -24.28
N ARG A 2 -31.83 -45.83 -24.06
CA ARG A 2 -31.11 -44.61 -24.47
C ARG A 2 -30.11 -44.19 -23.38
N ASN A 3 -28.86 -44.11 -23.77
CA ASN A 3 -27.71 -43.80 -22.90
C ASN A 3 -27.73 -42.33 -22.45
N LYS A 4 -28.41 -42.01 -21.33
CA LYS A 4 -28.53 -40.64 -20.79
C LYS A 4 -27.31 -40.15 -19.97
N GLY A 5 -26.29 -41.02 -19.85
CA GLY A 5 -25.14 -40.71 -18.94
C GLY A 5 -24.04 -39.79 -19.50
N ILE A 6 -23.97 -39.65 -20.83
CA ILE A 6 -22.86 -38.90 -21.48
C ILE A 6 -23.12 -37.39 -21.52
N CYS A 7 -24.37 -36.97 -21.53
CA CYS A 7 -24.74 -35.55 -21.69
C CYS A 7 -24.37 -34.67 -20.48
N TRP A 8 -24.43 -35.22 -19.25
CA TRP A 8 -24.15 -34.48 -18.02
C TRP A 8 -22.66 -34.21 -17.79
N LYS A 9 -21.79 -35.18 -18.09
CA LYS A 9 -20.33 -35.03 -17.95
C LYS A 9 -19.78 -33.98 -18.92
N VAL A 10 -20.26 -33.92 -20.14
CA VAL A 10 -19.84 -32.94 -21.15
C VAL A 10 -20.30 -31.54 -20.78
N ARG A 11 -21.48 -31.39 -20.16
CA ARG A 11 -22.03 -30.09 -19.73
C ARG A 11 -21.28 -29.52 -18.52
N LEU A 12 -20.92 -30.39 -17.57
CA LEU A 12 -20.08 -30.02 -16.42
C LEU A 12 -18.66 -29.65 -16.85
N LEU A 13 -18.07 -30.40 -17.79
CA LEU A 13 -16.74 -30.12 -18.33
C LEU A 13 -16.70 -28.73 -19.06
N ARG A 14 -17.74 -28.41 -19.85
CA ARG A 14 -17.88 -27.13 -20.53
C ARG A 14 -18.04 -25.97 -19.55
N LEU A 15 -18.81 -26.14 -18.48
CA LEU A 15 -18.94 -25.14 -17.42
C LEU A 15 -17.63 -24.96 -16.66
N TRP A 16 -16.90 -26.02 -16.39
CA TRP A 16 -15.62 -25.97 -15.71
C TRP A 16 -14.55 -25.27 -16.55
N VAL A 17 -14.46 -25.59 -17.84
CA VAL A 17 -13.56 -24.95 -18.82
C VAL A 17 -13.92 -23.47 -18.96
N PHE A 18 -15.22 -23.12 -19.04
CA PHE A 18 -15.66 -21.73 -19.11
C PHE A 18 -15.29 -20.94 -17.83
N PHE A 19 -15.46 -21.55 -16.64
CA PHE A 19 -15.09 -20.96 -15.36
C PHE A 19 -13.58 -20.78 -15.22
N VAL A 20 -12.78 -21.73 -15.71
CA VAL A 20 -11.31 -21.66 -15.73
C VAL A 20 -10.84 -20.57 -16.70
N ILE A 21 -11.43 -20.49 -17.91
CA ILE A 21 -11.11 -19.45 -18.89
C ILE A 21 -11.49 -18.07 -18.37
N MET A 22 -12.65 -17.88 -17.75
CA MET A 22 -13.07 -16.61 -17.14
C MET A 22 -12.16 -16.18 -15.98
N LYS A 23 -11.57 -17.15 -15.25
CA LYS A 23 -10.63 -16.85 -14.16
C LYS A 23 -9.23 -16.48 -14.68
N VAL A 24 -8.88 -16.85 -15.90
CA VAL A 24 -7.57 -16.59 -16.53
C VAL A 24 -7.55 -15.28 -17.33
N MET A 25 -8.69 -14.83 -17.85
CA MET A 25 -8.78 -13.60 -18.64
C MET A 25 -9.10 -12.40 -17.76
N LYS A 26 -8.10 -11.89 -17.04
CA LYS A 26 -8.19 -10.54 -16.46
C LYS A 26 -8.06 -9.53 -17.60
N SER A 27 -9.08 -8.69 -17.77
CA SER A 27 -9.10 -7.59 -18.76
C SER A 27 -8.24 -6.40 -18.34
N TYR A 28 -7.59 -6.44 -17.19
CA TYR A 28 -6.75 -5.37 -16.64
C TYR A 28 -5.55 -5.94 -15.86
N ASN A 29 -4.49 -5.15 -15.80
CA ASN A 29 -3.33 -5.45 -14.97
C ASN A 29 -3.60 -5.01 -13.53
N THR A 30 -3.58 -5.94 -12.58
CA THR A 30 -3.67 -5.57 -11.17
C THR A 30 -2.31 -5.10 -10.64
N LEU A 31 -2.33 -4.22 -9.63
CA LEU A 31 -1.10 -3.79 -8.96
C LEU A 31 -0.34 -4.99 -8.37
N ASN A 32 -1.04 -5.99 -7.85
CA ASN A 32 -0.42 -7.21 -7.34
C ASN A 32 0.25 -8.03 -8.46
N ASP A 33 -0.34 -8.12 -9.66
CA ASP A 33 0.29 -8.81 -10.79
C ASP A 33 1.55 -8.05 -11.27
N TYR A 34 1.49 -6.71 -11.27
CA TYR A 34 2.63 -5.85 -11.58
C TYR A 34 3.78 -6.07 -10.58
N TYR A 35 3.50 -6.03 -9.26
CA TYR A 35 4.53 -6.24 -8.25
C TYR A 35 5.08 -7.66 -8.24
N ARG A 36 4.26 -8.68 -8.48
CA ARG A 36 4.75 -10.06 -8.65
C ARG A 36 5.70 -10.19 -9.84
N LYS A 37 5.42 -9.49 -10.93
CA LYS A 37 6.30 -9.46 -12.10
C LYS A 37 7.61 -8.72 -11.81
N LEU A 38 7.54 -7.62 -11.06
CA LEU A 38 8.69 -6.77 -10.75
C LEU A 38 9.60 -7.39 -9.68
N PHE A 39 9.03 -7.92 -8.62
CA PHE A 39 9.75 -8.40 -7.44
C PHE A 39 9.81 -9.94 -7.33
N GLY A 40 9.16 -10.68 -8.24
CA GLY A 40 9.14 -12.14 -8.26
C GLY A 40 8.13 -12.79 -7.31
N GLU A 41 7.60 -12.06 -6.33
CA GLU A 41 6.65 -12.56 -5.34
C GLU A 41 5.60 -11.52 -4.94
N LYS A 42 4.66 -11.93 -4.11
CA LYS A 42 3.67 -11.01 -3.54
C LYS A 42 4.36 -10.01 -2.63
N THR A 43 3.98 -8.75 -2.78
CA THR A 43 4.45 -7.63 -1.97
C THR A 43 3.26 -6.97 -1.32
N PHE A 44 3.35 -6.49 -0.09
CA PHE A 44 2.32 -5.63 0.48
C PHE A 44 2.85 -4.29 0.94
N LYS A 45 1.95 -3.30 1.01
CA LYS A 45 2.26 -1.98 1.53
C LYS A 45 2.23 -1.98 3.05
N VAL A 46 3.24 -1.36 3.63
CA VAL A 46 3.37 -1.11 5.07
C VAL A 46 3.12 0.39 5.27
N PRO A 47 1.90 0.78 5.69
CA PRO A 47 1.59 2.18 5.94
C PRO A 47 2.32 2.68 7.19
N ILE A 48 2.86 3.89 7.12
CA ILE A 48 3.62 4.54 8.18
C ILE A 48 3.18 6.00 8.28
N ASP A 49 3.00 6.46 9.51
CA ASP A 49 2.93 7.87 9.86
C ASP A 49 4.31 8.37 10.24
N ALA A 50 4.89 9.23 9.42
CA ALA A 50 6.19 9.82 9.70
C ALA A 50 6.09 11.15 10.47
N GLY A 51 4.90 11.55 10.92
CA GLY A 51 4.67 12.76 11.70
C GLY A 51 4.88 14.06 10.91
N PHE A 52 4.71 14.03 9.59
CA PHE A 52 4.68 15.25 8.78
C PHE A 52 3.37 16.01 8.95
N ASP A 53 3.34 17.29 8.60
CA ASP A 53 2.13 18.07 8.55
C ASP A 53 1.71 18.37 7.09
N CYS A 54 0.74 19.24 6.91
CA CYS A 54 0.19 19.61 5.61
C CYS A 54 0.02 21.13 5.52
N PRO A 55 0.41 21.76 4.40
CA PRO A 55 0.24 23.20 4.19
C PRO A 55 -1.20 23.69 4.34
N ASN A 56 -2.19 22.81 4.18
CA ASN A 56 -3.59 23.16 4.43
C ASN A 56 -4.00 23.12 5.92
N ARG A 57 -3.08 22.74 6.81
CA ARG A 57 -3.34 22.62 8.25
C ARG A 57 -2.49 23.58 9.07
N ASP A 58 -1.22 23.71 8.75
CA ASP A 58 -0.22 24.46 9.52
C ASP A 58 -0.28 25.97 9.28
N GLY A 59 -1.11 26.43 8.36
CA GLY A 59 -1.27 27.84 8.02
C GLY A 59 -0.44 28.33 6.84
N THR A 60 0.41 27.49 6.26
CA THR A 60 1.20 27.85 5.07
C THR A 60 0.31 28.23 3.88
N VAL A 61 -0.74 27.46 3.62
CA VAL A 61 -1.74 27.70 2.56
C VAL A 61 -3.12 27.95 3.16
N ALA A 62 -3.52 27.15 4.16
CA ALA A 62 -4.81 27.23 4.81
C ALA A 62 -4.74 26.68 6.25
N HIS A 63 -5.83 26.84 7.01
CA HIS A 63 -5.98 26.28 8.35
C HIS A 63 -7.08 25.22 8.38
N GLY A 64 -7.00 24.26 9.30
CA GLY A 64 -8.05 23.27 9.57
C GLY A 64 -8.08 22.07 8.67
N GLY A 65 -7.28 22.01 7.61
CA GLY A 65 -7.19 20.87 6.70
C GLY A 65 -8.27 20.83 5.61
N CYS A 66 -8.26 19.75 4.84
CA CYS A 66 -9.25 19.50 3.78
C CYS A 66 -10.50 18.82 4.35
N THR A 67 -11.67 19.06 3.76
CA THR A 67 -12.97 18.51 4.21
C THR A 67 -13.07 16.98 4.14
N PHE A 68 -12.18 16.34 3.39
CA PHE A 68 -12.10 14.89 3.23
C PHE A 68 -10.98 14.24 4.06
N CYS A 69 -10.21 15.03 4.81
CA CYS A 69 -9.20 14.51 5.75
C CYS A 69 -9.77 14.43 7.16
N THR A 70 -9.49 13.34 7.86
CA THR A 70 -9.72 13.24 9.30
C THR A 70 -8.66 14.01 10.09
N VAL A 71 -8.80 14.11 11.40
CA VAL A 71 -7.81 14.75 12.27
C VAL A 71 -6.45 14.06 12.17
N SER A 72 -6.45 12.72 12.01
CA SER A 72 -5.27 11.87 11.80
C SER A 72 -4.80 11.82 10.34
N GLY A 73 -5.35 12.61 9.44
CA GLY A 73 -5.07 12.56 8.02
C GLY A 73 -5.83 11.43 7.31
N SER A 74 -5.19 10.75 6.35
CA SER A 74 -5.79 9.63 5.60
C SER A 74 -5.35 8.24 6.10
N GLY A 75 -4.70 8.18 7.26
CA GLY A 75 -4.03 6.99 7.79
C GLY A 75 -4.74 6.32 8.98
N ASP A 76 -6.06 6.39 9.06
CA ASP A 76 -6.83 5.80 10.18
C ASP A 76 -6.62 4.28 10.34
N ALA A 77 -6.04 3.61 9.35
CA ALA A 77 -5.73 2.18 9.36
C ALA A 77 -4.32 1.84 9.86
N ILE A 78 -3.49 2.82 10.24
CA ILE A 78 -2.15 2.57 10.77
C ILE A 78 -2.26 2.01 12.19
N VAL A 79 -1.61 0.86 12.43
CA VAL A 79 -1.76 0.09 13.68
C VAL A 79 -1.24 0.83 14.90
N ALA A 80 -0.21 1.63 14.77
CA ALA A 80 0.39 2.35 15.89
C ALA A 80 1.00 3.69 15.43
N PRO A 81 0.16 4.67 15.02
CA PRO A 81 0.65 5.91 14.37
C PRO A 81 1.57 6.76 15.27
N ASP A 82 1.39 6.68 16.60
CA ASP A 82 2.19 7.45 17.56
C ASP A 82 3.52 6.76 17.95
N ALA A 83 3.77 5.54 17.46
CA ALA A 83 5.00 4.82 17.73
C ALA A 83 6.16 5.33 16.85
N PRO A 84 7.43 5.11 17.25
CA PRO A 84 8.56 5.34 16.36
C PRO A 84 8.41 4.64 15.00
N ILE A 85 8.87 5.24 13.91
CA ILE A 85 8.69 4.74 12.53
C ILE A 85 9.07 3.27 12.39
N ARG A 86 10.21 2.87 12.96
CA ARG A 86 10.68 1.49 12.93
C ARG A 86 9.74 0.54 13.67
N GLU A 87 9.17 0.97 14.78
CA GLU A 87 8.21 0.17 15.54
C GLU A 87 6.87 0.04 14.79
N GLN A 88 6.40 1.10 14.15
CA GLN A 88 5.24 1.06 13.27
C GLN A 88 5.44 0.01 12.17
N PHE A 89 6.62 0.02 11.51
CA PHE A 89 6.95 -0.92 10.45
C PHE A 89 6.78 -2.38 10.88
N TYR A 90 7.35 -2.77 12.02
CA TYR A 90 7.24 -4.14 12.51
C TYR A 90 5.82 -4.50 12.99
N LYS A 91 5.12 -3.60 13.65
CA LYS A 91 3.72 -3.82 14.06
C LYS A 91 2.78 -4.01 12.87
N GLU A 92 2.98 -3.25 11.79
CA GLU A 92 2.22 -3.41 10.55
C GLU A 92 2.53 -4.76 9.86
N ILE A 93 3.79 -5.19 9.84
CA ILE A 93 4.19 -6.50 9.30
C ILE A 93 3.52 -7.61 10.10
N ASP A 94 3.58 -7.58 11.42
CA ASP A 94 2.95 -8.57 12.29
C ASP A 94 1.43 -8.63 12.08
N PHE A 95 0.79 -7.48 11.91
CA PHE A 95 -0.63 -7.40 11.57
C PHE A 95 -0.95 -8.03 10.22
N MET A 96 -0.16 -7.72 9.19
CA MET A 96 -0.36 -8.23 7.84
C MET A 96 -0.03 -9.72 7.71
N HIS A 97 0.94 -10.23 8.46
CA HIS A 97 1.31 -11.65 8.49
C HIS A 97 0.21 -12.56 9.02
N ARG A 98 -0.74 -12.04 9.81
CA ARG A 98 -1.94 -12.82 10.21
C ARG A 98 -2.75 -13.29 9.00
N LYS A 99 -2.73 -12.53 7.90
CA LYS A 99 -3.43 -12.85 6.66
C LYS A 99 -2.53 -13.42 5.57
N TRP A 100 -1.27 -13.01 5.53
CA TRP A 100 -0.30 -13.40 4.51
C TRP A 100 1.06 -13.72 5.15
N PRO A 101 1.21 -14.87 5.82
CA PRO A 101 2.41 -15.19 6.60
C PRO A 101 3.67 -15.37 5.74
N ASP A 102 3.52 -15.73 4.47
CA ASP A 102 4.65 -16.06 3.58
C ASP A 102 5.23 -14.84 2.85
N VAL A 103 4.66 -13.64 3.02
CA VAL A 103 5.15 -12.44 2.33
C VAL A 103 6.37 -11.88 3.02
N GLN A 104 7.48 -11.73 2.26
CA GLN A 104 8.76 -11.24 2.75
C GLN A 104 9.21 -9.93 2.10
N LYS A 105 8.40 -9.36 1.17
CA LYS A 105 8.71 -8.11 0.47
C LYS A 105 7.70 -7.03 0.76
N TYR A 106 8.21 -5.87 1.13
CA TYR A 106 7.44 -4.76 1.65
C TYR A 106 7.66 -3.49 0.85
N LEU A 107 6.58 -2.72 0.67
CA LEU A 107 6.61 -1.36 0.15
C LEU A 107 6.26 -0.42 1.30
N VAL A 108 7.21 0.31 1.80
CA VAL A 108 6.96 1.36 2.79
C VAL A 108 6.05 2.41 2.17
N TYR A 109 4.99 2.79 2.86
CA TYR A 109 4.06 3.81 2.39
C TYR A 109 3.87 4.90 3.45
N PHE A 110 4.52 6.03 3.24
CA PHE A 110 4.29 7.23 4.03
C PHE A 110 2.98 7.86 3.58
N GLN A 111 1.94 7.66 4.39
CA GLN A 111 0.56 7.88 3.98
C GLN A 111 -0.04 9.19 4.49
N ASN A 112 0.18 9.52 5.77
CA ASN A 112 -0.49 10.65 6.39
C ASN A 112 0.05 11.99 5.91
N PHE A 113 -0.88 12.95 5.67
CA PHE A 113 -0.58 14.34 5.34
C PHE A 113 0.31 14.52 4.09
N THR A 114 1.26 15.47 4.13
CA THR A 114 2.11 15.82 2.99
C THR A 114 3.57 15.48 3.34
N ASN A 115 4.00 14.28 2.97
CA ASN A 115 5.26 13.71 3.41
C ASN A 115 6.53 14.35 2.80
N THR A 116 6.38 15.38 1.99
CA THR A 116 7.49 16.22 1.46
C THR A 116 7.43 17.65 1.95
N HIS A 117 6.53 17.96 2.89
CA HIS A 117 6.37 19.30 3.46
C HIS A 117 7.23 19.46 4.72
N GLU A 118 8.54 19.41 4.53
CA GLU A 118 9.55 19.59 5.59
C GLU A 118 10.93 19.80 4.94
N LYS A 119 11.93 20.15 5.73
CA LYS A 119 13.33 20.27 5.29
C LYS A 119 13.87 18.92 4.82
N VAL A 120 14.71 18.93 3.79
CA VAL A 120 15.27 17.72 3.17
C VAL A 120 15.97 16.81 4.18
N GLU A 121 16.67 17.39 5.14
CA GLU A 121 17.40 16.65 6.18
C GLU A 121 16.43 15.84 7.06
N VAL A 122 15.31 16.46 7.46
CA VAL A 122 14.27 15.81 8.29
C VAL A 122 13.55 14.72 7.49
N ILE A 123 13.23 14.98 6.22
CA ILE A 123 12.62 13.99 5.32
C ILE A 123 13.53 12.77 5.19
N ARG A 124 14.83 12.99 4.95
CA ARG A 124 15.83 11.93 4.84
C ARG A 124 15.90 11.10 6.11
N GLU A 125 16.08 11.76 7.26
CA GLU A 125 16.17 11.09 8.57
C GLU A 125 14.96 10.19 8.83
N ARG A 126 13.74 10.68 8.57
CA ARG A 126 12.51 9.91 8.78
C ARG A 126 12.39 8.74 7.80
N TYR A 127 12.72 8.94 6.54
CA TYR A 127 12.63 7.86 5.55
C TYR A 127 13.63 6.76 5.80
N GLU A 128 14.87 7.09 6.16
CA GLU A 128 15.94 6.14 6.42
C GLU A 128 15.62 5.17 7.57
N GLN A 129 14.73 5.55 8.50
CA GLN A 129 14.28 4.69 9.58
C GLN A 129 13.43 3.49 9.12
N ALA A 130 12.89 3.52 7.90
CA ALA A 130 12.06 2.45 7.38
C ALA A 130 12.58 1.83 6.08
N ILE A 131 13.19 2.61 5.18
CA ILE A 131 13.58 2.10 3.85
C ILE A 131 14.75 1.12 3.90
N ASN A 132 15.57 1.17 4.95
CA ASN A 132 16.71 0.28 5.14
C ASN A 132 16.35 -1.02 5.89
N GLU A 133 15.08 -1.20 6.25
CA GLU A 133 14.65 -2.41 6.96
C GLU A 133 14.62 -3.64 6.03
N PRO A 134 14.89 -4.84 6.60
CA PRO A 134 14.91 -6.07 5.82
C PRO A 134 13.61 -6.31 5.05
N GLY A 135 13.72 -6.72 3.79
CA GLY A 135 12.58 -7.03 2.94
C GLY A 135 11.93 -5.80 2.26
N VAL A 136 12.37 -4.59 2.55
CA VAL A 136 11.89 -3.39 1.85
C VAL A 136 12.43 -3.36 0.43
N VAL A 137 11.54 -3.30 -0.54
CA VAL A 137 11.85 -3.31 -1.98
C VAL A 137 11.47 -2.01 -2.69
N GLY A 138 10.84 -1.10 -1.98
CA GLY A 138 10.45 0.20 -2.53
C GLY A 138 9.70 1.07 -1.54
N ILE A 139 9.42 2.29 -1.97
CA ILE A 139 8.78 3.34 -1.17
C ILE A 139 7.64 3.99 -1.97
N ASN A 140 6.55 4.27 -1.30
CA ASN A 140 5.45 5.10 -1.78
C ASN A 140 5.34 6.33 -0.87
N ILE A 141 5.16 7.50 -1.43
CA ILE A 141 5.10 8.76 -0.69
C ILE A 141 3.80 9.46 -1.05
N GLY A 142 2.92 9.63 -0.06
CA GLY A 142 1.75 10.48 -0.16
C GLY A 142 2.16 11.95 -0.05
N THR A 143 1.96 12.74 -1.10
CA THR A 143 2.37 14.15 -1.13
C THR A 143 1.50 14.98 -2.08
N ARG A 144 1.72 16.29 -2.06
CA ARG A 144 1.12 17.28 -2.96
C ARG A 144 2.13 17.67 -4.05
N PRO A 145 1.67 17.99 -5.27
CA PRO A 145 2.56 18.38 -6.36
C PRO A 145 3.24 19.74 -6.16
N ASP A 146 2.67 20.59 -5.30
CA ASP A 146 3.19 21.93 -4.93
C ASP A 146 4.14 21.90 -3.72
N CYS A 147 4.35 20.74 -3.09
CA CYS A 147 5.28 20.58 -1.97
C CYS A 147 6.50 19.79 -2.41
N ARG A 148 7.48 20.49 -2.98
CA ARG A 148 8.76 19.90 -3.34
C ARG A 148 9.72 19.91 -2.15
N PRO A 149 10.52 18.85 -1.94
CA PRO A 149 11.56 18.88 -0.93
C PRO A 149 12.52 20.04 -1.17
N GLY A 150 12.70 20.90 -0.17
CA GLY A 150 13.60 22.06 -0.25
C GLY A 150 12.95 23.40 -0.61
N ASP A 151 11.67 23.44 -0.96
CA ASP A 151 10.98 24.72 -1.24
C ASP A 151 10.67 25.51 0.06
N ASN A 152 10.83 24.89 1.23
CA ASN A 152 10.57 25.47 2.56
C ASN A 152 11.88 25.90 3.28
N THR A 153 12.89 26.39 2.55
CA THR A 153 14.11 26.95 3.12
C THR A 153 14.05 28.47 3.24
#